data_829b0f700db93e08df7a3300f41d9b5c
#
_entry.id   829b0f700db93e08df7a3300f41d9b5c
#
_cell.length_a   1.000
_cell.length_b   1.000
_cell.length_c   1.000
_cell.angle_alpha   90.00
_cell.angle_beta   90.00
_cell.angle_gamma   90.00
#
_symmetry.space_group_name_H-M   'P 1'
#
loop_
_entity.id
_entity.type
_entity.pdbx_description
1 polymer ?
#
loop_
_entity_poly.entity_id
_entity_poly.type
_entity_poly.pdbx_seq_one_letter_code
_entity_poly.pdbx_strand_id
1 'polypeptide(L)'
;MPNPTRRSILQAGACVAATSFAGRATSSPLPLEFAPVAEGIFVSTGRHELFSPANGGHIANVSFIVGNDAVAVVDTGGSAGVGRALLAAIRSKTDRPIRYCINTHMHPDHVFGNAPMAAPETIFIGHAKLPRALTARATRYLSTARDDLGPEAFDGTRIIPPSETVEDEHSIDLGGRILTLKARKTAHTDNDLTVRDANTGTLFLGDLLFSAHIPTLDGSIRGWLKVLAELKAEPAARVVPGHGPASMPWPQAMQAEADYLEAVTRDVRALIKQGRTLSDAVPLAARSEKDRWLLFEEFHARNVTAAFAELEWE
;
A
#
# COMPACT_ATOMS: atom_id res chain seq x y z
N MET A 1 -83.74 -38.43 29.71
CA MET A 1 -83.64 -37.40 28.65
C MET A 1 -82.15 -36.96 28.65
N PRO A 2 -81.37 -37.36 27.71
CA PRO A 2 -79.94 -37.03 27.70
C PRO A 2 -79.64 -35.83 26.79
N ASN A 3 -78.67 -35.11 27.25
CA ASN A 3 -78.08 -33.89 26.70
C ASN A 3 -77.06 -34.20 25.60
N PRO A 4 -76.98 -33.47 24.49
CA PRO A 4 -75.95 -33.74 23.44
C PRO A 4 -74.63 -33.05 23.73
N THR A 5 -73.59 -33.82 23.54
CA THR A 5 -72.16 -33.44 23.67
C THR A 5 -71.72 -32.52 22.52
N ARG A 6 -71.09 -31.40 22.88
CA ARG A 6 -70.34 -30.53 21.96
C ARG A 6 -68.96 -31.11 21.66
N ARG A 7 -68.71 -31.42 20.39
CA ARG A 7 -67.37 -31.71 19.84
C ARG A 7 -66.64 -30.41 19.59
N SER A 8 -65.55 -30.16 20.31
CA SER A 8 -64.60 -29.08 20.04
C SER A 8 -63.64 -29.54 18.95
N ILE A 9 -63.59 -28.81 17.83
CA ILE A 9 -62.61 -28.99 16.78
C ILE A 9 -61.41 -28.10 17.11
N LEU A 10 -60.27 -28.76 17.45
CA LEU A 10 -58.98 -28.11 17.55
C LEU A 10 -58.39 -27.88 16.11
N GLN A 11 -58.39 -26.65 15.66
CA GLN A 11 -57.59 -26.26 14.49
C GLN A 11 -56.15 -26.03 14.93
N ALA A 12 -55.25 -26.92 14.52
CA ALA A 12 -53.82 -26.72 14.64
C ALA A 12 -53.33 -25.77 13.55
N GLY A 13 -53.08 -24.53 13.91
CA GLY A 13 -52.41 -23.57 13.05
C GLY A 13 -50.91 -23.87 12.95
N ALA A 14 -50.46 -24.30 11.77
CA ALA A 14 -49.04 -24.43 11.48
C ALA A 14 -48.44 -23.02 11.24
N CYS A 15 -47.67 -22.50 12.18
CA CYS A 15 -46.84 -21.32 11.96
C CYS A 15 -45.63 -21.75 11.11
N VAL A 16 -45.64 -21.40 9.83
CA VAL A 16 -44.46 -21.46 8.95
C VAL A 16 -43.59 -20.25 9.32
N ALA A 17 -42.53 -20.48 10.06
CA ALA A 17 -41.52 -19.49 10.28
C ALA A 17 -40.70 -19.28 8.96
N ALA A 18 -41.03 -18.19 8.26
CA ALA A 18 -40.20 -17.76 7.13
C ALA A 18 -38.88 -17.22 7.67
N THR A 19 -37.83 -18.03 7.64
CA THR A 19 -36.45 -17.56 7.86
C THR A 19 -36.05 -16.72 6.66
N SER A 20 -36.14 -15.40 6.81
CA SER A 20 -35.55 -14.45 5.86
C SER A 20 -34.02 -14.61 5.90
N PHE A 21 -33.46 -15.30 4.92
CA PHE A 21 -32.05 -15.18 4.63
C PHE A 21 -31.84 -13.74 4.12
N ALA A 22 -31.39 -12.85 5.00
CA ALA A 22 -30.83 -11.57 4.57
C ALA A 22 -29.59 -11.90 3.76
N GLY A 23 -29.73 -11.89 2.43
CA GLY A 23 -28.60 -11.99 1.52
C GLY A 23 -27.65 -10.85 1.86
N ARG A 24 -26.43 -11.21 2.26
CA ARG A 24 -25.33 -10.24 2.41
C ARG A 24 -25.21 -9.53 1.06
N ALA A 25 -25.51 -8.25 1.01
CA ALA A 25 -25.26 -7.44 -0.16
C ALA A 25 -23.74 -7.50 -0.41
N THR A 26 -23.35 -8.22 -1.44
CA THR A 26 -21.97 -8.16 -1.92
C THR A 26 -21.81 -6.81 -2.57
N SER A 27 -21.10 -5.89 -1.91
CA SER A 27 -20.71 -4.62 -2.53
C SER A 27 -20.05 -4.93 -3.88
N SER A 28 -20.47 -4.22 -4.91
CA SER A 28 -19.83 -4.34 -6.22
C SER A 28 -18.34 -4.03 -6.06
N PRO A 29 -17.44 -4.83 -6.65
CA PRO A 29 -16.02 -4.57 -6.55
C PRO A 29 -15.71 -3.16 -7.03
N LEU A 30 -14.83 -2.43 -6.30
CA LEU A 30 -14.29 -1.17 -6.78
C LEU A 30 -13.69 -1.41 -8.18
N PRO A 31 -14.10 -0.68 -9.22
CA PRO A 31 -13.51 -0.86 -10.54
C PRO A 31 -12.07 -0.31 -10.50
N LEU A 32 -11.08 -1.21 -10.55
CA LEU A 32 -9.68 -0.82 -10.75
C LEU A 32 -9.35 -0.85 -12.23
N GLU A 33 -8.86 0.27 -12.75
CA GLU A 33 -8.33 0.36 -14.11
C GLU A 33 -6.83 0.08 -14.08
N PHE A 34 -6.38 -0.84 -14.94
CA PHE A 34 -4.97 -1.21 -15.06
C PHE A 34 -4.40 -0.76 -16.40
N ALA A 35 -3.40 0.12 -16.34
CA ALA A 35 -2.62 0.53 -17.50
C ALA A 35 -1.48 -0.47 -17.74
N PRO A 36 -1.29 -0.96 -18.99
CA PRO A 36 -0.08 -1.69 -19.36
C PRO A 36 1.08 -0.69 -19.44
N VAL A 37 2.13 -0.88 -18.64
CA VAL A 37 3.30 0.00 -18.59
C VAL A 37 4.52 -0.59 -19.30
N ALA A 38 4.56 -1.90 -19.41
CA ALA A 38 5.52 -2.68 -20.18
C ALA A 38 4.92 -4.04 -20.51
N GLU A 39 5.62 -4.87 -21.30
CA GLU A 39 5.18 -6.22 -21.60
C GLU A 39 4.92 -7.01 -20.32
N GLY A 40 3.69 -7.51 -20.16
CA GLY A 40 3.24 -8.30 -19.01
C GLY A 40 3.21 -7.54 -17.67
N ILE A 41 3.37 -6.20 -17.65
CA ILE A 41 3.31 -5.38 -16.44
C ILE A 41 2.09 -4.45 -16.49
N PHE A 42 1.27 -4.53 -15.46
CA PHE A 42 0.04 -3.76 -15.32
C PHE A 42 0.02 -3.02 -13.98
N VAL A 43 -0.34 -1.74 -14.01
CA VAL A 43 -0.38 -0.87 -12.83
C VAL A 43 -1.74 -0.18 -12.74
N SER A 44 -2.36 -0.21 -11.58
CA SER A 44 -3.52 0.61 -11.23
C SER A 44 -3.05 1.74 -10.34
N THR A 45 -3.34 2.97 -10.74
CA THR A 45 -2.92 4.18 -10.05
C THR A 45 -3.88 4.49 -8.91
N GLY A 46 -3.32 4.63 -7.69
CA GLY A 46 -4.06 5.05 -6.51
C GLY A 46 -4.47 6.52 -6.57
N ARG A 47 -5.49 6.89 -5.79
CA ARG A 47 -5.95 8.27 -5.67
C ARG A 47 -5.06 9.05 -4.71
N HIS A 48 -4.80 10.31 -5.03
CA HIS A 48 -4.10 11.22 -4.11
C HIS A 48 -5.08 11.78 -3.06
N GLU A 49 -5.54 10.91 -2.18
CA GLU A 49 -6.55 11.16 -1.15
C GLU A 49 -6.16 10.44 0.14
N LEU A 50 -6.78 10.80 1.27
CA LEU A 50 -6.76 9.97 2.47
C LEU A 50 -7.74 8.80 2.33
N PHE A 51 -7.62 7.79 3.18
CA PHE A 51 -8.59 6.70 3.25
C PHE A 51 -10.01 7.23 3.42
N SER A 52 -10.93 6.67 2.64
CA SER A 52 -12.35 6.98 2.73
C SER A 52 -13.18 5.81 2.21
N PRO A 53 -14.48 5.72 2.59
CA PRO A 53 -15.39 4.73 2.02
C PRO A 53 -15.49 4.85 0.49
N ALA A 54 -15.36 6.06 -0.06
CA ALA A 54 -15.50 6.32 -1.50
C ALA A 54 -14.35 5.78 -2.35
N ASN A 55 -13.10 5.79 -1.82
CA ASN A 55 -11.95 5.20 -2.50
C ASN A 55 -11.65 3.77 -2.05
N GLY A 56 -12.33 3.28 -1.00
CA GLY A 56 -12.18 1.93 -0.47
C GLY A 56 -10.74 1.57 -0.07
N GLY A 57 -9.87 2.56 0.12
CA GLY A 57 -8.44 2.38 0.41
C GLY A 57 -7.55 2.24 -0.82
N HIS A 58 -8.04 2.53 -2.05
CA HIS A 58 -7.22 2.57 -3.25
C HIS A 58 -6.54 3.94 -3.40
N ILE A 59 -5.50 4.19 -2.61
CA ILE A 59 -4.71 5.44 -2.59
C ILE A 59 -3.26 5.25 -2.99
N ALA A 60 -2.74 4.02 -2.97
CA ALA A 60 -1.42 3.66 -3.46
C ALA A 60 -1.51 2.89 -4.79
N ASN A 61 -0.44 2.89 -5.58
CA ASN A 61 -0.35 2.09 -6.79
C ASN A 61 -0.27 0.61 -6.44
N VAL A 62 -1.05 -0.21 -7.14
CA VAL A 62 -0.97 -1.67 -7.06
C VAL A 62 -0.63 -2.23 -8.43
N SER A 63 0.18 -3.28 -8.46
CA SER A 63 0.73 -3.77 -9.72
C SER A 63 0.75 -5.30 -9.78
N PHE A 64 0.72 -5.85 -11.00
CA PHE A 64 1.04 -7.25 -11.22
C PHE A 64 1.89 -7.47 -12.46
N ILE A 65 2.69 -8.53 -12.41
CA ILE A 65 3.67 -8.93 -13.42
C ILE A 65 3.35 -10.34 -13.84
N VAL A 66 3.09 -10.54 -15.14
CA VAL A 66 2.76 -11.83 -15.73
C VAL A 66 4.03 -12.43 -16.35
N GLY A 67 4.47 -13.58 -15.82
CA GLY A 67 5.51 -14.40 -16.43
C GLY A 67 4.93 -15.56 -17.24
N ASN A 68 5.75 -16.54 -17.67
CA ASN A 68 5.26 -17.68 -18.42
C ASN A 68 4.53 -18.71 -17.54
N ASP A 69 4.94 -18.87 -16.28
CA ASP A 69 4.43 -19.92 -15.38
C ASP A 69 3.63 -19.33 -14.20
N ALA A 70 3.87 -18.07 -13.83
CA ALA A 70 3.29 -17.49 -12.64
C ALA A 70 3.08 -15.97 -12.78
N VAL A 71 2.30 -15.42 -11.84
CA VAL A 71 2.11 -13.99 -11.62
C VAL A 71 2.76 -13.58 -10.30
N ALA A 72 3.44 -12.43 -10.29
CA ALA A 72 3.81 -11.71 -9.10
C ALA A 72 2.94 -10.46 -8.95
N VAL A 73 2.50 -10.18 -7.73
CA VAL A 73 1.80 -8.95 -7.33
C VAL A 73 2.79 -8.08 -6.56
N VAL A 74 2.82 -6.78 -6.84
CA VAL A 74 3.59 -5.79 -6.08
C VAL A 74 2.60 -4.83 -5.45
N ASP A 75 2.47 -4.90 -4.13
CA ASP A 75 1.48 -4.26 -3.28
C ASP A 75 0.02 -4.60 -3.63
N THR A 76 -0.86 -4.46 -2.67
CA THR A 76 -2.22 -5.00 -2.78
C THR A 76 -3.32 -4.00 -2.46
N GLY A 77 -2.95 -2.78 -2.04
CA GLY A 77 -3.89 -1.73 -1.69
C GLY A 77 -4.35 -1.75 -0.23
N GLY A 78 -5.14 -0.75 0.14
CA GLY A 78 -5.50 -0.41 1.51
C GLY A 78 -6.70 -1.16 2.08
N SER A 79 -7.26 -2.14 1.38
CA SER A 79 -8.36 -2.96 1.89
C SER A 79 -8.48 -4.30 1.17
N ALA A 80 -9.16 -5.26 1.80
CA ALA A 80 -9.52 -6.49 1.12
C ALA A 80 -10.43 -6.26 -0.10
N GLY A 81 -11.17 -5.16 -0.14
CA GLY A 81 -11.95 -4.73 -1.31
C GLY A 81 -11.06 -4.44 -2.51
N VAL A 82 -10.01 -3.65 -2.33
CA VAL A 82 -8.99 -3.38 -3.36
C VAL A 82 -8.30 -4.67 -3.79
N GLY A 83 -7.90 -5.51 -2.82
CA GLY A 83 -7.29 -6.82 -3.12
C GLY A 83 -8.20 -7.71 -3.96
N ARG A 84 -9.52 -7.78 -3.68
CA ARG A 84 -10.48 -8.53 -4.52
C ARG A 84 -10.58 -7.98 -5.94
N ALA A 85 -10.59 -6.66 -6.09
CA ALA A 85 -10.62 -6.01 -7.40
C ALA A 85 -9.33 -6.29 -8.20
N LEU A 86 -8.17 -6.24 -7.54
CA LEU A 86 -6.88 -6.62 -8.13
C LEU A 86 -6.87 -8.09 -8.56
N LEU A 87 -7.35 -9.01 -7.71
CA LEU A 87 -7.46 -10.44 -8.06
C LEU A 87 -8.35 -10.66 -9.29
N ALA A 88 -9.50 -9.99 -9.35
CA ALA A 88 -10.40 -10.05 -10.50
C ALA A 88 -9.73 -9.51 -11.78
N ALA A 89 -9.00 -8.41 -11.68
CA ALA A 89 -8.25 -7.85 -12.80
C ALA A 89 -7.16 -8.81 -13.31
N ILE A 90 -6.40 -9.44 -12.42
CA ILE A 90 -5.40 -10.46 -12.78
C ILE A 90 -6.07 -11.62 -13.54
N ARG A 91 -7.17 -12.15 -13.00
CA ARG A 91 -7.91 -13.27 -13.61
C ARG A 91 -8.51 -12.90 -14.97
N SER A 92 -8.82 -11.63 -15.23
CA SER A 92 -9.24 -11.16 -16.56
C SER A 92 -8.11 -11.16 -17.61
N LYS A 93 -6.87 -11.22 -17.18
CA LYS A 93 -5.68 -11.17 -18.06
C LYS A 93 -5.00 -12.52 -18.22
N THR A 94 -5.07 -13.40 -17.20
CA THR A 94 -4.35 -14.68 -17.21
C THR A 94 -4.95 -15.68 -16.22
N ASP A 95 -4.88 -16.97 -16.55
CA ASP A 95 -5.21 -18.10 -15.67
C ASP A 95 -4.00 -18.59 -14.85
N ARG A 96 -2.80 -18.00 -15.05
CA ARG A 96 -1.59 -18.39 -14.33
C ARG A 96 -1.75 -18.16 -12.82
N PRO A 97 -1.14 -19.02 -11.98
CA PRO A 97 -1.24 -18.89 -10.53
C PRO A 97 -0.53 -17.60 -10.04
N ILE A 98 -1.12 -16.93 -9.05
CA ILE A 98 -0.46 -15.87 -8.29
C ILE A 98 0.47 -16.58 -7.30
N ARG A 99 1.75 -16.68 -7.64
CA ARG A 99 2.73 -17.38 -6.84
C ARG A 99 3.39 -16.47 -5.81
N TYR A 100 3.54 -15.19 -6.15
CA TYR A 100 4.23 -14.25 -5.29
C TYR A 100 3.38 -13.00 -5.06
N CYS A 101 3.30 -12.60 -3.79
CA CYS A 101 2.72 -11.35 -3.35
C CYS A 101 3.80 -10.58 -2.59
N ILE A 102 4.31 -9.52 -3.20
CA ILE A 102 5.46 -8.77 -2.71
C ILE A 102 4.94 -7.48 -2.09
N ASN A 103 5.23 -7.24 -0.80
CA ASN A 103 4.92 -5.98 -0.15
C ASN A 103 6.19 -5.13 -0.06
N THR A 104 6.11 -3.92 -0.61
CA THR A 104 7.25 -2.99 -0.64
C THR A 104 7.61 -2.48 0.75
N HIS A 105 6.63 -2.30 1.64
CA HIS A 105 6.81 -1.89 3.03
C HIS A 105 5.52 -2.08 3.85
N MET A 106 5.50 -1.59 5.10
CA MET A 106 4.48 -1.91 6.09
C MET A 106 3.19 -1.09 6.05
N HIS A 107 3.10 -0.01 5.27
CA HIS A 107 1.95 0.88 5.36
C HIS A 107 0.65 0.23 4.88
N PRO A 108 -0.50 0.59 5.50
CA PRO A 108 -1.78 -0.05 5.26
C PRO A 108 -2.23 -0.08 3.80
N ASP A 109 -1.99 0.98 3.06
CA ASP A 109 -2.35 1.14 1.66
C ASP A 109 -1.54 0.27 0.69
N HIS A 110 -0.52 -0.44 1.19
CA HIS A 110 0.28 -1.41 0.43
C HIS A 110 0.00 -2.86 0.82
N VAL A 111 -0.48 -3.13 2.06
CA VAL A 111 -0.54 -4.50 2.60
C VAL A 111 -1.95 -5.00 2.93
N PHE A 112 -2.96 -4.13 3.07
CA PHE A 112 -4.28 -4.54 3.55
C PHE A 112 -5.11 -5.30 2.52
N GLY A 113 -4.74 -5.25 1.25
CA GLY A 113 -5.30 -6.08 0.20
C GLY A 113 -4.71 -7.51 0.12
N ASN A 114 -3.80 -7.90 1.01
CA ASN A 114 -3.17 -9.23 0.99
C ASN A 114 -4.16 -10.39 1.16
N ALA A 115 -5.21 -10.20 1.95
CA ALA A 115 -6.11 -11.30 2.33
C ALA A 115 -6.76 -12.04 1.15
N PRO A 116 -7.26 -11.39 0.09
CA PRO A 116 -7.79 -12.07 -1.09
C PRO A 116 -6.73 -12.79 -1.93
N MET A 117 -5.45 -12.45 -1.77
CA MET A 117 -4.33 -13.12 -2.48
C MET A 117 -3.88 -14.39 -1.78
N ALA A 118 -4.30 -14.61 -0.51
CA ALA A 118 -3.85 -15.73 0.29
C ALA A 118 -4.45 -17.06 -0.22
N ALA A 119 -3.68 -17.78 -1.01
CA ALA A 119 -3.92 -19.16 -1.43
C ALA A 119 -2.78 -20.05 -0.91
N PRO A 120 -2.99 -21.38 -0.81
CA PRO A 120 -1.94 -22.26 -0.28
C PRO A 120 -0.59 -22.17 -0.97
N GLU A 121 -0.60 -21.85 -2.27
CA GLU A 121 0.59 -21.73 -3.11
C GLU A 121 1.17 -20.30 -3.16
N THR A 122 0.49 -19.30 -2.57
CA THR A 122 0.95 -17.92 -2.62
C THR A 122 1.99 -17.64 -1.54
N ILE A 123 3.17 -17.22 -1.96
CA ILE A 123 4.27 -16.82 -1.11
C ILE A 123 4.21 -15.29 -0.94
N PHE A 124 4.05 -14.84 0.30
CA PHE A 124 4.14 -13.41 0.64
C PHE A 124 5.59 -13.07 0.96
N ILE A 125 6.13 -12.06 0.26
CA ILE A 125 7.53 -11.64 0.40
C ILE A 125 7.59 -10.19 0.84
N GLY A 126 8.53 -9.88 1.74
CA GLY A 126 8.81 -8.52 2.19
C GLY A 126 10.19 -8.38 2.79
N HIS A 127 10.58 -7.15 3.14
CA HIS A 127 11.83 -6.88 3.84
C HIS A 127 11.90 -7.66 5.17
N ALA A 128 13.10 -8.08 5.61
CA ALA A 128 13.30 -8.86 6.84
C ALA A 128 12.70 -8.22 8.11
N LYS A 129 12.58 -6.89 8.16
CA LYS A 129 11.96 -6.17 9.28
C LYS A 129 10.43 -6.04 9.18
N LEU A 130 9.83 -6.36 8.02
CA LEU A 130 8.40 -6.16 7.78
C LEU A 130 7.50 -6.93 8.77
N PRO A 131 7.74 -8.20 9.12
CA PRO A 131 6.90 -8.92 10.08
C PRO A 131 6.81 -8.23 11.44
N ARG A 132 7.96 -7.77 11.97
CA ARG A 132 8.02 -7.02 13.23
C ARG A 132 7.29 -5.69 13.13
N ALA A 133 7.48 -4.95 12.06
CA ALA A 133 6.87 -3.65 11.83
C ALA A 133 5.35 -3.74 11.77
N LEU A 134 4.80 -4.73 11.06
CA LEU A 134 3.37 -5.01 10.99
C LEU A 134 2.80 -5.41 12.36
N THR A 135 3.48 -6.32 13.08
CA THR A 135 3.03 -6.76 14.40
C THR A 135 2.95 -5.60 15.39
N ALA A 136 3.96 -4.74 15.41
CA ALA A 136 4.01 -3.61 16.34
C ALA A 136 2.89 -2.57 16.09
N ARG A 137 2.40 -2.47 14.85
CA ARG A 137 1.41 -1.46 14.43
C ARG A 137 0.01 -2.03 14.20
N ALA A 138 -0.16 -3.36 14.24
CA ALA A 138 -1.37 -4.08 13.84
C ALA A 138 -2.67 -3.49 14.42
N THR A 139 -2.73 -3.34 15.74
CA THR A 139 -3.94 -2.85 16.43
C THR A 139 -4.32 -1.44 15.94
N ARG A 140 -3.35 -0.53 15.90
CA ARG A 140 -3.59 0.85 15.48
C ARG A 140 -3.97 0.91 14.01
N TYR A 141 -3.24 0.24 13.12
CA TYR A 141 -3.50 0.23 11.69
C TYR A 141 -4.90 -0.29 11.36
N LEU A 142 -5.29 -1.43 11.96
CA LEU A 142 -6.61 -2.03 11.72
C LEU A 142 -7.74 -1.16 12.29
N SER A 143 -7.57 -0.56 13.48
CA SER A 143 -8.61 0.30 14.06
C SER A 143 -8.77 1.59 13.25
N THR A 144 -7.68 2.29 12.93
CA THR A 144 -7.73 3.52 12.13
C THR A 144 -8.32 3.27 10.74
N ALA A 145 -7.87 2.22 10.03
CA ALA A 145 -8.42 1.92 8.71
C ALA A 145 -9.91 1.52 8.75
N ARG A 146 -10.37 0.86 9.82
CA ARG A 146 -11.80 0.56 10.00
C ARG A 146 -12.62 1.83 10.18
N ASP A 147 -12.12 2.78 10.95
CA ASP A 147 -12.79 4.05 11.20
C ASP A 147 -12.84 4.91 9.92
N ASP A 148 -11.73 4.97 9.17
CA ASP A 148 -11.61 5.79 7.97
C ASP A 148 -12.37 5.21 6.77
N LEU A 149 -12.29 3.90 6.55
CA LEU A 149 -12.93 3.20 5.42
C LEU A 149 -14.42 2.88 5.68
N GLY A 150 -14.81 2.84 6.94
CA GLY A 150 -16.12 2.33 7.34
C GLY A 150 -16.23 0.80 7.24
N PRO A 151 -17.29 0.22 7.84
CA PRO A 151 -17.41 -1.22 8.02
C PRO A 151 -17.48 -2.00 6.69
N GLU A 152 -18.10 -1.43 5.66
CA GLU A 152 -18.29 -2.10 4.37
C GLU A 152 -17.00 -2.21 3.58
N ALA A 153 -16.26 -1.12 3.41
CA ALA A 153 -14.99 -1.12 2.66
C ALA A 153 -13.90 -1.88 3.41
N PHE A 154 -13.95 -1.88 4.75
CA PHE A 154 -13.00 -2.62 5.60
C PHE A 154 -13.27 -4.13 5.66
N ASP A 155 -14.45 -4.62 5.26
CA ASP A 155 -14.85 -6.03 5.43
C ASP A 155 -13.84 -7.02 4.81
N GLY A 156 -13.41 -8.00 5.62
CA GLY A 156 -12.41 -9.00 5.25
C GLY A 156 -10.95 -8.51 5.30
N THR A 157 -10.72 -7.24 5.63
CA THR A 157 -9.36 -6.69 5.76
C THR A 157 -8.67 -7.25 7.01
N ARG A 158 -7.48 -7.79 6.83
CA ARG A 158 -6.63 -8.30 7.90
C ARG A 158 -5.16 -8.26 7.47
N ILE A 159 -4.27 -8.24 8.43
CA ILE A 159 -2.83 -8.32 8.18
C ILE A 159 -2.45 -9.77 7.85
N ILE A 160 -1.76 -9.94 6.73
CA ILE A 160 -1.07 -11.17 6.33
C ILE A 160 0.42 -10.83 6.29
N PRO A 161 1.21 -11.31 7.24
CA PRO A 161 2.65 -11.07 7.24
C PRO A 161 3.32 -11.86 6.12
N PRO A 162 4.51 -11.43 5.64
CA PRO A 162 5.27 -12.20 4.69
C PRO A 162 5.67 -13.56 5.27
N SER A 163 5.60 -14.61 4.43
CA SER A 163 6.08 -15.96 4.73
C SER A 163 7.57 -16.12 4.37
N GLU A 164 8.08 -15.29 3.46
CA GLU A 164 9.50 -15.18 3.12
C GLU A 164 9.98 -13.75 3.29
N THR A 165 11.24 -13.57 3.69
CA THR A 165 11.81 -12.25 3.94
C THR A 165 13.13 -12.04 3.24
N VAL A 166 13.40 -10.79 2.83
CA VAL A 166 14.61 -10.37 2.14
C VAL A 166 15.46 -9.52 3.09
N GLU A 167 16.69 -9.93 3.35
CA GLU A 167 17.66 -9.18 4.17
C GLU A 167 18.51 -8.22 3.33
N ASP A 168 18.91 -8.63 2.12
CA ASP A 168 19.71 -7.86 1.16
C ASP A 168 19.10 -7.96 -0.23
N GLU A 169 19.28 -9.08 -0.92
CA GLU A 169 18.77 -9.31 -2.27
C GLU A 169 18.22 -10.73 -2.41
N HIS A 170 17.14 -10.87 -3.16
CA HIS A 170 16.53 -12.15 -3.48
C HIS A 170 15.97 -12.12 -4.91
N SER A 171 16.08 -13.23 -5.63
CA SER A 171 15.53 -13.35 -6.98
C SER A 171 14.46 -14.42 -7.05
N ILE A 172 13.36 -14.11 -7.75
CA ILE A 172 12.29 -15.05 -8.06
C ILE A 172 12.11 -15.19 -9.56
N ASP A 173 11.69 -16.38 -10.01
CA ASP A 173 11.45 -16.67 -11.41
C ASP A 173 9.96 -16.94 -11.68
N LEU A 174 9.40 -16.23 -12.66
CA LEU A 174 8.02 -16.38 -13.10
C LEU A 174 7.90 -17.26 -14.37
N GLY A 175 8.88 -18.12 -14.63
CA GLY A 175 9.01 -18.93 -15.85
C GLY A 175 9.85 -18.22 -16.91
N GLY A 176 11.15 -18.07 -16.67
CA GLY A 176 12.09 -17.35 -17.54
C GLY A 176 11.99 -15.83 -17.45
N ARG A 177 11.24 -15.32 -16.49
CA ARG A 177 11.16 -13.88 -16.16
C ARG A 177 11.63 -13.67 -14.71
N ILE A 178 12.82 -13.12 -14.59
CA ILE A 178 13.45 -12.93 -13.27
C ILE A 178 13.07 -11.57 -12.70
N LEU A 179 12.59 -11.60 -11.46
CA LEU A 179 12.43 -10.40 -10.64
C LEU A 179 13.48 -10.41 -9.54
N THR A 180 14.19 -9.30 -9.39
CA THR A 180 15.15 -9.09 -8.30
C THR A 180 14.53 -8.17 -7.26
N LEU A 181 14.44 -8.66 -6.03
CA LEU A 181 13.93 -7.97 -4.86
C LEU A 181 15.13 -7.50 -4.03
N LYS A 182 15.18 -6.20 -3.69
CA LYS A 182 16.31 -5.65 -2.92
C LYS A 182 15.81 -4.90 -1.70
N ALA A 183 16.24 -5.35 -0.52
CA ALA A 183 16.00 -4.67 0.74
C ALA A 183 16.81 -3.37 0.80
N ARG A 184 16.16 -2.28 1.17
CA ARG A 184 16.80 -0.96 1.26
C ARG A 184 17.10 -0.60 2.71
N LYS A 185 18.08 0.25 2.90
CA LYS A 185 18.36 0.83 4.22
C LYS A 185 17.21 1.76 4.62
N THR A 186 17.07 2.00 5.93
CA THR A 186 16.03 2.89 6.46
C THR A 186 15.97 4.20 5.68
N ALA A 187 14.81 4.45 5.06
CA ALA A 187 14.53 5.60 4.20
C ALA A 187 13.11 6.11 4.46
N HIS A 188 12.12 5.81 3.60
CA HIS A 188 10.72 6.12 3.85
C HIS A 188 10.24 5.40 5.12
N THR A 189 10.56 4.11 5.26
CA THR A 189 10.42 3.32 6.49
C THR A 189 11.74 2.62 6.84
N ASP A 190 11.73 1.75 7.86
CA ASP A 190 12.87 0.87 8.16
C ASP A 190 12.81 -0.48 7.44
N ASN A 191 11.84 -0.67 6.55
CA ASN A 191 11.56 -1.95 5.90
C ASN A 191 11.18 -1.83 4.41
N ASP A 192 11.82 -0.89 3.70
CA ASP A 192 11.57 -0.63 2.29
C ASP A 192 12.22 -1.70 1.40
N LEU A 193 11.47 -2.18 0.40
CA LEU A 193 11.87 -3.19 -0.59
C LEU A 193 11.58 -2.68 -1.99
N THR A 194 12.53 -2.82 -2.91
CA THR A 194 12.34 -2.52 -4.34
C THR A 194 12.28 -3.80 -5.16
N VAL A 195 11.55 -3.77 -6.28
CA VAL A 195 11.42 -4.90 -7.20
C VAL A 195 11.85 -4.48 -8.60
N ARG A 196 12.80 -5.20 -9.19
CA ARG A 196 13.26 -4.99 -10.56
C ARG A 196 12.83 -6.14 -11.46
N ASP A 197 12.15 -5.82 -12.54
CA ASP A 197 11.94 -6.75 -13.65
C ASP A 197 13.09 -6.65 -14.65
N ALA A 198 13.89 -7.69 -14.76
CA ALA A 198 15.05 -7.72 -15.64
C ALA A 198 14.66 -7.66 -17.13
N ASN A 199 13.51 -8.21 -17.51
CA ASN A 199 13.09 -8.32 -18.91
C ASN A 199 12.75 -6.97 -19.54
N THR A 200 12.09 -6.09 -18.78
CA THR A 200 11.64 -4.78 -19.28
C THR A 200 12.44 -3.61 -18.73
N GLY A 201 13.32 -3.86 -17.77
CA GLY A 201 14.04 -2.83 -17.03
C GLY A 201 13.13 -1.96 -16.16
N THR A 202 11.94 -2.44 -15.79
CA THR A 202 11.02 -1.72 -14.91
C THR A 202 11.44 -1.91 -13.45
N LEU A 203 11.50 -0.80 -12.70
CA LEU A 203 11.85 -0.79 -11.28
C LEU A 203 10.66 -0.26 -10.46
N PHE A 204 10.13 -1.09 -9.57
CA PHE A 204 9.09 -0.71 -8.62
C PHE A 204 9.77 -0.19 -7.36
N LEU A 205 9.45 1.03 -6.97
CA LEU A 205 10.11 1.72 -5.87
C LEU A 205 9.27 1.74 -4.58
N GLY A 206 7.97 1.40 -4.66
CA GLY A 206 7.08 1.65 -3.55
C GLY A 206 7.17 3.12 -3.14
N ASP A 207 7.08 3.38 -1.86
CA ASP A 207 7.11 4.73 -1.28
C ASP A 207 8.52 5.30 -1.10
N LEU A 208 9.52 4.70 -1.75
CA LEU A 208 10.79 5.37 -2.01
C LEU A 208 10.67 6.40 -3.14
N LEU A 209 9.50 6.47 -3.80
CA LEU A 209 9.18 7.49 -4.78
C LEU A 209 7.70 7.91 -4.70
N PHE A 210 7.49 9.19 -4.43
CA PHE A 210 6.22 9.88 -4.52
C PHE A 210 6.21 10.86 -5.69
N SER A 211 5.05 11.00 -6.34
CA SER A 211 4.82 12.03 -7.36
C SER A 211 3.41 12.59 -7.19
N ALA A 212 3.27 13.90 -7.28
CA ALA A 212 2.08 14.68 -7.00
C ALA A 212 1.65 14.68 -5.51
N HIS A 213 1.57 13.52 -4.86
CA HIS A 213 1.38 13.38 -3.42
C HIS A 213 2.68 13.73 -2.69
N ILE A 214 2.60 14.50 -1.58
CA ILE A 214 3.78 14.81 -0.76
C ILE A 214 4.41 13.52 -0.22
N PRO A 215 5.75 13.39 -0.22
CA PRO A 215 6.42 12.28 0.45
C PRO A 215 6.06 12.21 1.93
N THR A 216 5.91 11.00 2.49
CA THR A 216 5.65 10.79 3.92
C THR A 216 6.85 10.16 4.60
N LEU A 217 7.34 10.76 5.69
CA LEU A 217 8.54 10.32 6.40
C LEU A 217 8.16 9.51 7.65
N ASP A 218 8.45 8.21 7.64
CA ASP A 218 8.28 7.29 8.80
C ASP A 218 9.56 6.50 9.12
N GLY A 219 10.69 6.90 8.53
CA GLY A 219 12.01 6.29 8.69
C GLY A 219 13.08 7.31 9.02
N SER A 220 13.93 7.62 8.05
CA SER A 220 15.08 8.53 8.20
C SER A 220 15.20 9.45 6.99
N ILE A 221 15.14 10.77 7.20
CA ILE A 221 15.30 11.73 6.10
C ILE A 221 16.70 11.68 5.48
N ARG A 222 17.73 11.50 6.30
CA ARG A 222 19.12 11.34 5.83
C ARG A 222 19.31 10.04 5.08
N GLY A 223 18.72 8.97 5.64
CA GLY A 223 18.72 7.65 5.00
C GLY A 223 18.01 7.68 3.65
N TRP A 224 16.87 8.37 3.56
CA TRP A 224 16.13 8.47 2.31
C TRP A 224 16.90 9.22 1.23
N LEU A 225 17.46 10.39 1.54
CA LEU A 225 18.34 11.11 0.61
C LEU A 225 19.52 10.26 0.13
N LYS A 226 20.10 9.44 1.02
CA LYS A 226 21.17 8.50 0.65
C LYS A 226 20.67 7.39 -0.27
N VAL A 227 19.52 6.78 0.03
CA VAL A 227 18.91 5.73 -0.79
C VAL A 227 18.54 6.27 -2.17
N LEU A 228 18.00 7.50 -2.26
CA LEU A 228 17.72 8.15 -3.54
C LEU A 228 18.99 8.34 -4.37
N ALA A 229 20.10 8.75 -3.75
CA ALA A 229 21.38 8.89 -4.43
C ALA A 229 21.93 7.53 -4.94
N GLU A 230 21.75 6.45 -4.16
CA GLU A 230 22.12 5.09 -4.58
C GLU A 230 21.24 4.61 -5.73
N LEU A 231 19.91 4.81 -5.64
CA LEU A 231 18.94 4.45 -6.66
C LEU A 231 19.20 5.18 -7.99
N LYS A 232 19.60 6.45 -7.94
CA LYS A 232 19.93 7.25 -9.13
C LYS A 232 21.01 6.61 -10.00
N ALA A 233 21.92 5.86 -9.39
CA ALA A 233 22.98 5.13 -10.10
C ALA A 233 22.50 3.80 -10.69
N GLU A 234 21.31 3.29 -10.28
CA GLU A 234 20.76 2.03 -10.79
C GLU A 234 20.04 2.28 -12.13
N PRO A 235 20.46 1.63 -13.23
CA PRO A 235 19.79 1.82 -14.52
C PRO A 235 18.38 1.23 -14.49
N ALA A 236 17.39 1.99 -14.99
CA ALA A 236 16.04 1.50 -15.23
C ALA A 236 15.48 2.14 -16.52
N ALA A 237 14.67 1.38 -17.26
CA ALA A 237 13.97 1.90 -18.42
C ALA A 237 12.78 2.80 -18.01
N ARG A 238 12.18 2.48 -16.86
CA ARG A 238 11.09 3.22 -16.21
C ARG A 238 10.99 2.83 -14.74
N VAL A 239 10.29 3.66 -13.98
CA VAL A 239 9.97 3.35 -12.58
C VAL A 239 8.46 3.39 -12.34
N VAL A 240 8.01 2.61 -11.35
CA VAL A 240 6.66 2.64 -10.79
C VAL A 240 6.77 3.15 -9.36
N PRO A 241 6.21 4.33 -9.05
CA PRO A 241 6.18 4.89 -7.70
C PRO A 241 5.12 4.19 -6.84
N GLY A 242 5.19 4.35 -5.51
CA GLY A 242 4.09 3.96 -4.63
C GLY A 242 2.87 4.86 -4.79
N HIS A 243 3.11 6.17 -4.96
CA HIS A 243 2.07 7.17 -5.25
C HIS A 243 2.48 8.02 -6.45
N GLY A 244 1.61 8.10 -7.45
CA GLY A 244 1.87 8.86 -8.66
C GLY A 244 1.37 8.17 -9.92
N PRO A 245 1.84 8.59 -11.11
CA PRO A 245 1.49 7.96 -12.38
C PRO A 245 1.86 6.47 -12.44
N ALA A 246 1.18 5.71 -13.29
CA ALA A 246 1.43 4.27 -13.46
C ALA A 246 2.88 3.93 -13.83
N SER A 247 3.61 4.84 -14.49
CA SER A 247 5.05 4.74 -14.69
C SER A 247 5.64 6.12 -14.96
N MET A 248 6.94 6.28 -14.67
CA MET A 248 7.67 7.54 -14.85
C MET A 248 9.05 7.31 -15.45
N PRO A 249 9.61 8.32 -16.16
CA PRO A 249 10.97 8.27 -16.68
C PRO A 249 12.00 8.30 -15.55
N TRP A 250 13.09 7.56 -15.71
CA TRP A 250 14.15 7.45 -14.72
C TRP A 250 15.48 8.00 -15.27
N PRO A 251 16.28 8.73 -14.46
CA PRO A 251 16.09 9.05 -13.02
C PRO A 251 15.34 10.36 -12.74
N GLN A 252 14.76 11.01 -13.76
CA GLN A 252 14.14 12.34 -13.62
C GLN A 252 12.97 12.37 -12.63
N ALA A 253 12.24 11.26 -12.50
CA ALA A 253 11.09 11.12 -11.62
C ALA A 253 11.37 11.49 -10.16
N MET A 254 12.60 11.24 -9.66
CA MET A 254 12.96 11.47 -8.27
C MET A 254 13.29 12.92 -7.91
N GLN A 255 13.43 13.82 -8.90
CA GLN A 255 13.98 15.16 -8.64
C GLN A 255 13.11 16.00 -7.71
N ALA A 256 11.80 16.01 -7.94
CA ALA A 256 10.88 16.80 -7.10
C ALA A 256 10.87 16.32 -5.64
N GLU A 257 10.90 15.01 -5.42
CA GLU A 257 10.96 14.42 -4.09
C GLU A 257 12.29 14.72 -3.39
N ALA A 258 13.41 14.59 -4.10
CA ALA A 258 14.73 14.95 -3.59
C ALA A 258 14.78 16.42 -3.18
N ASP A 259 14.27 17.34 -4.03
CA ASP A 259 14.20 18.77 -3.73
C ASP A 259 13.41 19.05 -2.44
N TYR A 260 12.27 18.38 -2.24
CA TYR A 260 11.47 18.51 -1.03
C TYR A 260 12.21 18.01 0.22
N LEU A 261 12.78 16.81 0.18
CA LEU A 261 13.52 16.24 1.30
C LEU A 261 14.77 17.08 1.65
N GLU A 262 15.46 17.60 0.63
CA GLU A 262 16.59 18.52 0.80
C GLU A 262 16.15 19.85 1.42
N ALA A 263 15.00 20.42 0.99
CA ALA A 263 14.46 21.64 1.57
C ALA A 263 14.10 21.46 3.05
N VAL A 264 13.42 20.38 3.41
CA VAL A 264 13.12 20.05 4.82
C VAL A 264 14.40 19.91 5.62
N THR A 265 15.38 19.14 5.13
CA THR A 265 16.66 18.91 5.81
C THR A 265 17.42 20.20 6.04
N ARG A 266 17.55 21.02 5.01
CA ARG A 266 18.25 22.32 5.05
C ARG A 266 17.60 23.27 6.05
N ASP A 267 16.29 23.45 5.97
CA ASP A 267 15.58 24.43 6.77
C ASP A 267 15.51 24.00 8.25
N VAL A 268 15.28 22.71 8.52
CA VAL A 268 15.29 22.17 9.90
C VAL A 268 16.67 22.36 10.53
N ARG A 269 17.76 22.02 9.83
CA ARG A 269 19.14 22.26 10.33
C ARG A 269 19.40 23.74 10.63
N ALA A 270 18.95 24.63 9.75
CA ALA A 270 19.11 26.06 9.95
C ALA A 270 18.35 26.57 11.20
N LEU A 271 17.14 26.05 11.43
CA LEU A 271 16.32 26.40 12.60
C LEU A 271 16.92 25.84 13.90
N ILE A 272 17.40 24.61 13.91
CA ILE A 272 18.12 24.00 15.05
C ILE A 272 19.36 24.83 15.39
N LYS A 273 20.18 25.23 14.40
CA LYS A 273 21.35 26.08 14.61
C LYS A 273 21.02 27.45 15.20
N GLN A 274 19.82 27.95 14.94
CA GLN A 274 19.29 29.20 15.53
C GLN A 274 18.70 29.00 16.93
N GLY A 275 18.74 27.81 17.51
CA GLY A 275 18.14 27.49 18.80
C GLY A 275 16.60 27.45 18.77
N ARG A 276 15.99 27.28 17.61
CA ARG A 276 14.55 27.14 17.46
C ARG A 276 14.06 25.80 17.94
N THR A 277 12.87 25.78 18.51
CA THR A 277 12.21 24.57 18.97
C THR A 277 11.51 23.84 17.82
N LEU A 278 11.11 22.58 18.05
CA LEU A 278 10.26 21.84 17.13
C LEU A 278 8.97 22.61 16.76
N SER A 279 8.34 23.24 17.75
CA SER A 279 7.12 24.04 17.55
C SER A 279 7.35 25.26 16.65
N ASP A 280 8.56 25.82 16.64
CA ASP A 280 8.94 26.88 15.72
C ASP A 280 9.23 26.34 14.32
N ALA A 281 9.84 25.15 14.23
CA ALA A 281 10.28 24.57 12.96
C ALA A 281 9.10 24.09 12.09
N VAL A 282 8.08 23.47 12.68
CA VAL A 282 6.93 22.91 11.96
C VAL A 282 6.24 23.94 11.03
N PRO A 283 5.91 25.17 11.46
CA PRO A 283 5.29 26.15 10.57
C PRO A 283 6.25 26.85 9.59
N LEU A 284 7.58 26.69 9.73
CA LEU A 284 8.56 27.47 8.98
C LEU A 284 9.32 26.67 7.91
N ALA A 285 9.71 25.42 8.23
CA ALA A 285 10.56 24.63 7.35
C ALA A 285 9.87 24.28 6.04
N ALA A 286 10.57 24.38 4.91
CA ALA A 286 10.18 23.98 3.57
C ALA A 286 8.77 24.41 3.11
N ARG A 287 8.27 25.56 3.61
CA ARG A 287 6.95 26.09 3.22
C ARG A 287 6.88 26.53 1.76
N SER A 288 8.01 26.80 1.13
CA SER A 288 8.10 27.09 -0.29
C SER A 288 7.65 25.91 -1.19
N GLU A 289 7.63 24.69 -0.64
CA GLU A 289 7.22 23.49 -1.34
C GLU A 289 5.70 23.28 -1.37
N LYS A 290 4.93 24.04 -0.57
CA LYS A 290 3.49 23.84 -0.34
C LYS A 290 2.69 23.66 -1.62
N ASP A 291 2.85 24.56 -2.58
CA ASP A 291 2.02 24.58 -3.79
C ASP A 291 2.44 23.54 -4.86
N ARG A 292 3.51 22.79 -4.58
CA ARG A 292 4.02 21.73 -5.46
C ARG A 292 3.41 20.36 -5.18
N TRP A 293 2.76 20.19 -4.01
CA TRP A 293 2.38 18.87 -3.50
C TRP A 293 0.92 18.83 -3.07
N LEU A 294 0.20 17.78 -3.50
CA LEU A 294 -1.09 17.41 -2.93
C LEU A 294 -0.89 16.85 -1.53
N LEU A 295 -1.88 17.03 -0.66
CA LEU A 295 -1.89 16.58 0.74
C LEU A 295 -0.73 17.16 1.59
N PHE A 296 -0.26 18.35 1.21
CA PHE A 296 0.84 19.00 1.93
C PHE A 296 0.48 19.28 3.39
N GLU A 297 -0.70 19.82 3.65
CA GLU A 297 -1.09 20.20 5.02
C GLU A 297 -1.35 18.97 5.91
N GLU A 298 -1.69 17.85 5.33
CA GLU A 298 -1.97 16.58 6.02
C GLU A 298 -0.69 15.90 6.52
N PHE A 299 0.42 15.99 5.78
CA PHE A 299 1.63 15.22 6.07
C PHE A 299 2.86 16.07 6.40
N HIS A 300 2.93 17.33 5.95
CA HIS A 300 4.13 18.14 6.09
C HIS A 300 4.59 18.34 7.54
N ALA A 301 3.65 18.64 8.45
CA ALA A 301 3.96 18.83 9.87
C ALA A 301 4.60 17.57 10.50
N ARG A 302 4.12 16.38 10.12
CA ARG A 302 4.68 15.08 10.54
C ARG A 302 6.10 14.91 9.98
N ASN A 303 6.31 15.24 8.71
CA ASN A 303 7.63 15.13 8.06
C ASN A 303 8.67 16.03 8.74
N VAL A 304 8.32 17.30 9.02
CA VAL A 304 9.20 18.23 9.74
C VAL A 304 9.48 17.72 11.15
N THR A 305 8.46 17.17 11.84
CA THR A 305 8.64 16.60 13.19
C THR A 305 9.62 15.44 13.19
N ALA A 306 9.48 14.49 12.26
CA ALA A 306 10.38 13.36 12.14
C ALA A 306 11.80 13.79 11.77
N ALA A 307 11.93 14.71 10.82
CA ALA A 307 13.23 15.27 10.42
C ALA A 307 13.90 16.03 11.58
N PHE A 308 13.15 16.83 12.35
CA PHE A 308 13.69 17.57 13.49
C PHE A 308 14.23 16.62 14.55
N ALA A 309 13.45 15.60 14.93
CA ALA A 309 13.86 14.60 15.93
C ALA A 309 15.13 13.82 15.51
N GLU A 310 15.35 13.59 14.20
CA GLU A 310 16.57 12.97 13.71
C GLU A 310 17.76 13.94 13.70
N LEU A 311 17.54 15.19 13.22
CA LEU A 311 18.61 16.14 12.94
C LEU A 311 19.11 16.90 14.17
N GLU A 312 18.32 16.96 15.25
CA GLU A 312 18.73 17.63 16.50
C GLU A 312 19.91 16.94 17.21
N TRP A 313 20.21 15.69 16.84
CA TRP A 313 21.30 14.89 17.39
C TRP A 313 22.52 14.75 16.47
N GLU A 314 22.65 15.59 15.44
CA GLU A 314 23.81 15.61 14.53
C GLU A 314 25.07 16.24 15.16
#